data_557a2b123889d0b2714aabfa00d45cb6
#
_entry.id   557a2b123889d0b2714aabfa00d45cb6
#
_cell.length_a   1.000
_cell.length_b   1.000
_cell.length_c   1.000
_cell.angle_alpha   90.00
_cell.angle_beta   90.00
_cell.angle_gamma   90.00
#
_symmetry.space_group_name_H-M   'P 1'
#
loop_
_entity.id
_entity.type
_entity.pdbx_description
1 polymer ?
#
loop_
_entity_poly.entity_id
_entity_poly.type
_entity_poly.pdbx_seq_one_letter_code
_entity_poly.pdbx_strand_id
1 'polypeptide(L)'
;LMRSSAASDVYKRQSVPVILLIPRYLMIMGFALLAIYFFKVDGGLSQMTATNTDFETILPHLITKYVPVGLAGLLLAGLLSAFMSTFASTVNAAPAYVVNDIYLKYINPKATVKTQIRASYLISVLVVIISTVMGFFLKDINEIFQWIVGALFGGYIAANVLKWHWWRFNGEGYFWGMTAGVVAAIVMKFTVPDGLVLYFFPVLFGISLIGCIVGTYSAPPTDEDTLINFYIRVRPWGWWKPIVDKAIARYPQVTRNKNFKRDAFNVTIGIVWQCCLTIVPMYLVVRGNLGFIVSVLILIATTVILKYTWYKPLCREEEAVSYTHLRA
;
A
#
# COMPACT_ATOMS: atom_id res chain seq x y z
N LEU A 1 -10.36 -29.24 -4.22
CA LEU A 1 -8.95 -29.43 -3.79
C LEU A 1 -8.02 -28.30 -4.25
N MET A 2 -8.15 -27.81 -5.48
CA MET A 2 -7.32 -26.68 -5.96
C MET A 2 -7.56 -25.34 -5.24
N ARG A 3 -8.78 -25.07 -4.74
CA ARG A 3 -9.08 -23.82 -4.00
C ARG A 3 -8.53 -23.81 -2.57
N SER A 4 -8.44 -24.95 -1.91
CA SER A 4 -7.87 -25.03 -0.56
C SER A 4 -6.35 -24.95 -0.56
N SER A 5 -5.67 -25.51 -1.58
CA SER A 5 -4.22 -25.38 -1.73
C SER A 5 -3.81 -23.94 -2.06
N ALA A 6 -4.55 -23.23 -2.92
CA ALA A 6 -4.27 -21.82 -3.25
C ALA A 6 -4.42 -20.90 -2.03
N ALA A 7 -5.44 -21.10 -1.19
CA ALA A 7 -5.59 -20.33 0.05
C ALA A 7 -4.46 -20.63 1.06
N SER A 8 -4.07 -21.89 1.22
CA SER A 8 -2.94 -22.31 2.06
C SER A 8 -1.61 -21.73 1.56
N ASP A 9 -1.40 -21.67 0.24
CA ASP A 9 -0.18 -21.09 -0.34
C ASP A 9 -0.13 -19.57 -0.19
N VAL A 10 -1.27 -18.88 -0.27
CA VAL A 10 -1.36 -17.44 0.02
C VAL A 10 -1.01 -17.17 1.49
N TYR A 11 -1.51 -17.96 2.43
CA TYR A 11 -1.23 -17.85 3.86
C TYR A 11 0.26 -18.06 4.16
N LYS A 12 0.87 -19.09 3.59
CA LYS A 12 2.31 -19.36 3.72
C LYS A 12 3.16 -18.25 3.12
N ARG A 13 2.76 -17.71 1.97
CA ARG A 13 3.46 -16.59 1.32
C ARG A 13 3.33 -15.28 2.07
N GLN A 14 2.22 -15.04 2.77
CA GLN A 14 2.03 -13.83 3.59
C GLN A 14 2.80 -13.86 4.92
N SER A 15 3.12 -15.04 5.48
CA SER A 15 3.94 -15.13 6.69
C SER A 15 5.43 -14.86 6.44
N VAL A 16 5.93 -15.16 5.24
CA VAL A 16 7.33 -14.91 4.86
C VAL A 16 7.70 -13.41 4.93
N PRO A 17 6.91 -12.45 4.40
CA PRO A 17 7.21 -11.03 4.55
C PRO A 17 7.32 -10.57 6.01
N VAL A 18 6.52 -11.10 6.92
CA VAL A 18 6.58 -10.74 8.35
C VAL A 18 7.92 -11.13 8.96
N ILE A 19 8.43 -12.33 8.63
CA ILE A 19 9.75 -12.79 9.09
C ILE A 19 10.87 -11.95 8.47
N LEU A 20 10.75 -11.59 7.20
CA LEU A 20 11.74 -10.79 6.48
C LEU A 20 11.74 -9.30 6.90
N LEU A 21 10.68 -8.80 7.52
CA LEU A 21 10.65 -7.44 8.07
C LEU A 21 11.69 -7.24 9.16
N ILE A 22 11.96 -8.24 10.00
CA ILE A 22 12.92 -8.14 11.11
C ILE A 22 14.33 -7.82 10.60
N PRO A 23 14.98 -8.65 9.74
CA PRO A 23 16.32 -8.34 9.21
C PRO A 23 16.33 -7.05 8.38
N ARG A 24 15.25 -6.70 7.67
CA ARG A 24 15.15 -5.44 6.95
C ARG A 24 15.25 -4.24 7.87
N TYR A 25 14.48 -4.20 8.95
CA TYR A 25 14.53 -3.10 9.91
C TYR A 25 15.86 -3.05 10.68
N LEU A 26 16.43 -4.20 11.03
CA LEU A 26 17.77 -4.25 11.65
C LEU A 26 18.85 -3.67 10.72
N MET A 27 18.77 -3.95 9.43
CA MET A 27 19.70 -3.39 8.45
C MET A 27 19.53 -1.86 8.31
N ILE A 28 18.30 -1.36 8.18
CA ILE A 28 18.02 0.09 8.12
C ILE A 28 18.56 0.80 9.38
N MET A 29 18.35 0.20 10.54
CA MET A 29 18.87 0.74 11.80
C MET A 29 20.37 0.69 11.90
N GLY A 30 21.00 -0.39 11.42
CA GLY A 30 22.46 -0.50 11.37
C GLY A 30 23.06 0.67 10.56
N PHE A 31 22.50 0.98 9.40
CA PHE A 31 22.94 2.13 8.61
C PHE A 31 22.63 3.47 9.27
N ALA A 32 21.50 3.60 9.95
CA ALA A 32 21.18 4.82 10.71
C ALA A 32 22.18 5.07 11.84
N LEU A 33 22.59 4.01 12.57
CA LEU A 33 23.64 4.10 13.61
C LEU A 33 24.99 4.46 13.03
N LEU A 34 25.37 3.86 11.91
CA LEU A 34 26.61 4.21 11.20
C LEU A 34 26.59 5.65 10.72
N ALA A 35 25.45 6.16 10.26
CA ALA A 35 25.29 7.55 9.87
C ALA A 35 25.50 8.49 11.07
N ILE A 36 24.88 8.20 12.22
CA ILE A 36 25.05 8.97 13.46
C ILE A 36 26.52 8.94 13.91
N TYR A 37 27.18 7.79 13.85
CA TYR A 37 28.59 7.65 14.16
C TYR A 37 29.46 8.49 13.23
N PHE A 38 29.23 8.40 11.91
CA PHE A 38 29.92 9.19 10.89
C PHE A 38 29.80 10.68 11.15
N PHE A 39 28.60 11.17 11.45
CA PHE A 39 28.37 12.59 11.71
C PHE A 39 28.99 13.08 13.02
N LYS A 40 28.88 12.30 14.10
CA LYS A 40 29.31 12.74 15.45
C LYS A 40 30.78 12.51 15.75
N VAL A 41 31.33 11.38 15.32
CA VAL A 41 32.66 10.93 15.75
C VAL A 41 33.70 11.14 14.65
N ASP A 42 33.33 10.94 13.41
CA ASP A 42 34.26 10.91 12.28
C ASP A 42 34.32 12.25 11.51
N GLY A 43 33.72 13.30 12.06
CA GLY A 43 33.76 14.64 11.45
C GLY A 43 33.00 14.77 10.14
N GLY A 44 32.12 13.81 9.82
CA GLY A 44 31.34 13.77 8.58
C GLY A 44 30.47 15.02 8.38
N LEU A 45 30.05 15.67 9.48
CA LEU A 45 29.29 16.91 9.41
C LEU A 45 30.12 18.05 8.81
N SER A 46 31.41 18.17 9.16
CA SER A 46 32.28 19.19 8.61
C SER A 46 32.67 18.93 7.16
N GLN A 47 32.68 17.68 6.74
CA GLN A 47 32.95 17.29 5.36
C GLN A 47 31.73 17.52 4.43
N MET A 48 30.52 17.38 4.96
CA MET A 48 29.28 17.54 4.18
C MET A 48 28.71 18.95 4.20
N THR A 49 28.84 19.72 5.27
CA THR A 49 28.40 21.12 5.33
C THR A 49 29.17 22.06 4.38
N ALA A 50 30.36 21.66 3.97
CA ALA A 50 31.11 22.42 2.94
C ALA A 50 30.49 22.30 1.53
N THR A 51 29.59 21.34 1.28
CA THR A 51 29.08 21.02 -0.07
C THR A 51 27.55 20.86 -0.16
N ASN A 52 26.74 21.61 0.57
CA ASN A 52 25.27 21.37 0.60
C ASN A 52 24.95 19.90 0.94
N THR A 53 24.56 19.63 2.16
CA THR A 53 24.37 18.27 2.67
C THR A 53 23.32 17.48 1.85
N ASP A 54 23.79 16.69 0.90
CA ASP A 54 22.96 15.79 0.16
C ASP A 54 22.80 14.47 0.95
N PHE A 55 21.68 14.32 1.61
CA PHE A 55 21.37 13.12 2.41
C PHE A 55 21.33 11.84 1.56
N GLU A 56 21.16 11.92 0.27
CA GLU A 56 21.13 10.77 -0.63
C GLU A 56 22.52 10.14 -0.79
N THR A 57 23.58 10.90 -0.60
CA THR A 57 24.98 10.42 -0.68
C THR A 57 25.46 9.72 0.59
N ILE A 58 24.76 9.81 1.69
CA ILE A 58 25.16 9.23 2.97
C ILE A 58 25.35 7.70 2.87
N LEU A 59 24.39 6.99 2.30
CA LEU A 59 24.45 5.54 2.20
C LEU A 59 25.64 5.05 1.35
N PRO A 60 25.93 5.57 0.16
CA PRO A 60 27.15 5.26 -0.58
C PRO A 60 28.41 5.51 0.23
N HIS A 61 28.52 6.66 0.92
CA HIS A 61 29.67 6.98 1.77
C HIS A 61 29.86 5.96 2.93
N LEU A 62 28.79 5.58 3.60
CA LEU A 62 28.86 4.59 4.67
C LEU A 62 29.31 3.22 4.16
N ILE A 63 28.80 2.79 3.00
CA ILE A 63 29.16 1.52 2.38
C ILE A 63 30.65 1.51 2.05
N THR A 64 31.16 2.55 1.40
CA THR A 64 32.57 2.63 1.00
C THR A 64 33.52 2.72 2.18
N LYS A 65 33.12 3.38 3.27
CA LYS A 65 34.01 3.65 4.43
C LYS A 65 34.02 2.54 5.45
N TYR A 66 32.85 1.95 5.75
CA TYR A 66 32.69 1.04 6.90
C TYR A 66 32.44 -0.41 6.50
N VAL A 67 32.02 -0.69 5.26
CA VAL A 67 31.72 -2.07 4.87
C VAL A 67 32.92 -2.71 4.16
N PRO A 68 33.43 -3.87 4.62
CA PRO A 68 34.49 -4.58 3.94
C PRO A 68 34.14 -4.90 2.49
N VAL A 69 35.13 -4.89 1.59
CA VAL A 69 34.95 -4.99 0.13
C VAL A 69 34.09 -6.19 -0.28
N GLY A 70 34.27 -7.36 0.31
CA GLY A 70 33.46 -8.55 0.00
C GLY A 70 31.99 -8.41 0.41
N LEU A 71 31.72 -7.85 1.59
CA LEU A 71 30.36 -7.57 2.06
C LEU A 71 29.72 -6.41 1.29
N ALA A 72 30.50 -5.41 0.90
CA ALA A 72 30.02 -4.32 0.06
C ALA A 72 29.53 -4.84 -1.31
N GLY A 73 30.26 -5.76 -1.93
CA GLY A 73 29.84 -6.41 -3.17
C GLY A 73 28.55 -7.20 -3.01
N LEU A 74 28.40 -7.97 -1.93
CA LEU A 74 27.17 -8.71 -1.64
C LEU A 74 25.99 -7.77 -1.38
N LEU A 75 26.20 -6.68 -0.63
CA LEU A 75 25.19 -5.66 -0.36
C LEU A 75 24.72 -4.98 -1.65
N LEU A 76 25.66 -4.56 -2.50
CA LEU A 76 25.35 -3.93 -3.79
C LEU A 76 24.60 -4.90 -4.72
N ALA A 77 25.00 -6.18 -4.75
CA ALA A 77 24.27 -7.20 -5.50
C ALA A 77 22.84 -7.37 -4.99
N GLY A 78 22.63 -7.34 -3.67
CA GLY A 78 21.30 -7.37 -3.06
C GLY A 78 20.46 -6.15 -3.40
N LEU A 79 21.02 -4.95 -3.33
CA LEU A 79 20.34 -3.70 -3.70
C LEU A 79 19.97 -3.68 -5.19
N LEU A 80 20.89 -4.13 -6.05
CA LEU A 80 20.62 -4.24 -7.50
C LEU A 80 19.52 -5.27 -7.79
N SER A 81 19.54 -6.40 -7.11
CA SER A 81 18.47 -7.42 -7.24
C SER A 81 17.11 -6.88 -6.80
N ALA A 82 17.05 -6.14 -5.71
CA ALA A 82 15.82 -5.49 -5.23
C ALA A 82 15.31 -4.46 -6.24
N PHE A 83 16.21 -3.63 -6.79
CA PHE A 83 15.89 -2.70 -7.87
C PHE A 83 15.33 -3.42 -9.09
N MET A 84 16.03 -4.45 -9.59
CA MET A 84 15.59 -5.20 -10.78
C MET A 84 14.23 -5.87 -10.57
N SER A 85 13.96 -6.41 -9.39
CA SER A 85 12.67 -7.02 -9.05
C SER A 85 11.52 -6.01 -9.12
N THR A 86 11.70 -4.84 -8.52
CA THR A 86 10.69 -3.77 -8.54
C THR A 86 10.52 -3.19 -9.95
N PHE A 87 11.62 -2.94 -10.64
CA PHE A 87 11.64 -2.43 -12.00
C PHE A 87 10.91 -3.38 -12.96
N ALA A 88 11.25 -4.68 -12.94
CA ALA A 88 10.63 -5.68 -13.80
C ALA A 88 9.11 -5.77 -13.54
N SER A 89 8.66 -5.78 -12.29
CA SER A 89 7.24 -5.84 -11.97
C SER A 89 6.48 -4.61 -12.47
N THR A 90 7.04 -3.43 -12.31
CA THR A 90 6.41 -2.16 -12.72
C THR A 90 6.37 -2.02 -14.24
N VAL A 91 7.48 -2.32 -14.93
CA VAL A 91 7.57 -2.26 -16.40
C VAL A 91 6.66 -3.29 -17.06
N ASN A 92 6.43 -4.45 -16.44
CA ASN A 92 5.50 -5.45 -16.96
C ASN A 92 4.02 -5.14 -16.69
N ALA A 93 3.71 -4.36 -15.64
CA ALA A 93 2.33 -3.98 -15.34
C ALA A 93 1.78 -2.96 -16.33
N ALA A 94 2.56 -1.97 -16.73
CA ALA A 94 2.12 -0.90 -17.64
C ALA A 94 1.60 -1.40 -19.00
N PRO A 95 2.30 -2.30 -19.73
CA PRO A 95 1.79 -2.88 -20.97
C PRO A 95 0.50 -3.66 -20.77
N ALA A 96 0.35 -4.36 -19.65
CA ALA A 96 -0.86 -5.13 -19.40
C ALA A 96 -2.09 -4.22 -19.36
N TYR A 97 -2.01 -3.08 -18.68
CA TYR A 97 -3.10 -2.10 -18.66
C TYR A 97 -3.31 -1.45 -20.03
N VAL A 98 -2.25 -0.96 -20.67
CA VAL A 98 -2.39 -0.25 -21.95
C VAL A 98 -2.87 -1.18 -23.07
N VAL A 99 -2.36 -2.41 -23.14
CA VAL A 99 -2.77 -3.37 -24.19
C VAL A 99 -4.19 -3.87 -23.93
N ASN A 100 -4.51 -4.30 -22.71
CA ASN A 100 -5.82 -4.90 -22.43
C ASN A 100 -6.95 -3.85 -22.37
N ASP A 101 -6.70 -2.71 -21.73
CA ASP A 101 -7.77 -1.75 -21.45
C ASP A 101 -7.92 -0.68 -22.52
N ILE A 102 -6.85 -0.38 -23.28
CA ILE A 102 -6.88 0.65 -24.32
C ILE A 102 -6.78 -0.01 -25.71
N TYR A 103 -5.70 -0.74 -25.99
CA TYR A 103 -5.43 -1.23 -27.33
C TYR A 103 -6.47 -2.23 -27.81
N LEU A 104 -6.75 -3.28 -27.02
CA LEU A 104 -7.74 -4.31 -27.37
C LEU A 104 -9.18 -3.81 -27.31
N LYS A 105 -9.46 -2.83 -26.43
CA LYS A 105 -10.84 -2.37 -26.25
C LYS A 105 -11.25 -1.32 -27.26
N TYR A 106 -10.34 -0.41 -27.63
CA TYR A 106 -10.68 0.76 -28.46
C TYR A 106 -9.98 0.78 -29.83
N ILE A 107 -8.77 0.16 -29.98
CA ILE A 107 -7.98 0.28 -31.21
C ILE A 107 -8.12 -0.97 -32.07
N ASN A 108 -7.84 -2.14 -31.53
CA ASN A 108 -7.90 -3.39 -32.30
C ASN A 108 -8.42 -4.57 -31.46
N PRO A 109 -9.77 -4.72 -31.36
CA PRO A 109 -10.40 -5.80 -30.57
C PRO A 109 -10.07 -7.22 -31.06
N LYS A 110 -9.67 -7.36 -32.33
CA LYS A 110 -9.38 -8.65 -32.99
C LYS A 110 -7.88 -8.89 -33.15
N ALA A 111 -7.03 -8.20 -32.41
CA ALA A 111 -5.58 -8.35 -32.48
C ALA A 111 -5.13 -9.78 -32.17
N THR A 112 -4.26 -10.33 -33.03
CA THR A 112 -3.67 -11.65 -32.80
C THR A 112 -2.72 -11.61 -31.57
N VAL A 113 -2.50 -12.76 -30.94
CA VAL A 113 -1.58 -12.88 -29.79
C VAL A 113 -0.18 -12.32 -30.12
N LYS A 114 0.33 -12.56 -31.35
CA LYS A 114 1.62 -12.00 -31.78
C LYS A 114 1.62 -10.47 -31.79
N THR A 115 0.52 -9.87 -32.25
CA THR A 115 0.37 -8.40 -32.24
C THR A 115 0.27 -7.83 -30.82
N GLN A 116 -0.43 -8.50 -29.93
CA GLN A 116 -0.51 -8.12 -28.51
C GLN A 116 0.87 -8.15 -27.84
N ILE A 117 1.66 -9.20 -28.07
CA ILE A 117 3.03 -9.32 -27.56
C ILE A 117 3.92 -8.19 -28.09
N ARG A 118 3.86 -7.89 -29.39
CA ARG A 118 4.64 -6.77 -29.97
C ARG A 118 4.23 -5.40 -29.40
N ALA A 119 2.92 -5.18 -29.24
CA ALA A 119 2.40 -3.98 -28.61
C ALA A 119 2.89 -3.86 -27.14
N SER A 120 2.89 -4.97 -26.40
CA SER A 120 3.41 -4.99 -25.02
C SER A 120 4.89 -4.62 -24.94
N TYR A 121 5.73 -5.17 -25.81
CA TYR A 121 7.15 -4.79 -25.88
C TYR A 121 7.34 -3.31 -26.23
N LEU A 122 6.60 -2.81 -27.23
CA LEU A 122 6.68 -1.40 -27.61
C LEU A 122 6.32 -0.48 -26.44
N ILE A 123 5.24 -0.79 -25.72
CA ILE A 123 4.78 -0.01 -24.57
C ILE A 123 5.79 -0.09 -23.43
N SER A 124 6.39 -1.27 -23.16
CA SER A 124 7.45 -1.39 -22.16
C SER A 124 8.64 -0.46 -22.48
N VAL A 125 9.09 -0.48 -23.73
CA VAL A 125 10.20 0.39 -24.17
C VAL A 125 9.83 1.86 -24.04
N LEU A 126 8.63 2.26 -24.46
CA LEU A 126 8.15 3.63 -24.32
C LEU A 126 8.07 4.09 -22.87
N VAL A 127 7.55 3.26 -21.97
CA VAL A 127 7.49 3.56 -20.54
C VAL A 127 8.89 3.76 -19.96
N VAL A 128 9.85 2.90 -20.30
CA VAL A 128 11.24 3.03 -19.85
C VAL A 128 11.87 4.33 -20.38
N ILE A 129 11.69 4.65 -21.66
CA ILE A 129 12.22 5.89 -22.24
C ILE A 129 11.63 7.11 -21.56
N ILE A 130 10.30 7.16 -21.41
CA ILE A 130 9.61 8.29 -20.76
C ILE A 130 10.10 8.44 -19.30
N SER A 131 10.16 7.33 -18.55
CA SER A 131 10.63 7.35 -17.16
C SER A 131 12.07 7.81 -17.04
N THR A 132 12.96 7.39 -17.95
CA THR A 132 14.37 7.81 -17.99
C THR A 132 14.48 9.29 -18.30
N VAL A 133 13.75 9.78 -19.31
CA VAL A 133 13.74 11.21 -19.65
C VAL A 133 13.22 12.04 -18.47
N MET A 134 12.14 11.63 -17.84
CA MET A 134 11.63 12.30 -16.63
C MET A 134 12.68 12.32 -15.50
N GLY A 135 13.42 11.22 -15.32
CA GLY A 135 14.49 11.14 -14.31
C GLY A 135 15.58 12.21 -14.46
N PHE A 136 15.89 12.68 -15.67
CA PHE A 136 16.86 13.75 -15.89
C PHE A 136 16.40 15.14 -15.41
N PHE A 137 15.10 15.35 -15.26
CA PHE A 137 14.53 16.62 -14.79
C PHE A 137 14.35 16.68 -13.28
N LEU A 138 14.62 15.60 -12.58
CA LEU A 138 14.34 15.44 -11.15
C LEU A 138 15.65 15.57 -10.37
N LYS A 139 15.63 16.40 -9.32
CA LYS A 139 16.81 16.69 -8.50
C LYS A 139 16.91 15.74 -7.30
N ASP A 140 15.79 15.48 -6.63
CA ASP A 140 15.74 14.71 -5.39
C ASP A 140 14.74 13.55 -5.46
N ILE A 141 15.18 12.32 -5.14
CA ILE A 141 14.35 11.12 -5.14
C ILE A 141 13.26 11.22 -4.05
N ASN A 142 13.59 11.80 -2.90
CA ASN A 142 12.65 11.96 -1.79
C ASN A 142 11.48 12.90 -2.14
N GLU A 143 11.74 13.96 -2.89
CA GLU A 143 10.69 14.87 -3.35
C GLU A 143 9.70 14.18 -4.28
N ILE A 144 10.20 13.37 -5.22
CA ILE A 144 9.36 12.57 -6.13
C ILE A 144 8.52 11.57 -5.35
N PHE A 145 9.17 10.86 -4.42
CA PHE A 145 8.49 9.87 -3.59
C PHE A 145 7.35 10.51 -2.80
N GLN A 146 7.57 11.64 -2.15
CA GLN A 146 6.54 12.39 -1.42
C GLN A 146 5.40 12.83 -2.35
N TRP A 147 5.72 13.31 -3.55
CA TRP A 147 4.72 13.73 -4.52
C TRP A 147 3.86 12.57 -5.02
N ILE A 148 4.49 11.43 -5.40
CA ILE A 148 3.77 10.23 -5.83
C ILE A 148 2.88 9.70 -4.70
N VAL A 149 3.42 9.63 -3.48
CA VAL A 149 2.67 9.19 -2.30
C VAL A 149 1.49 10.14 -2.05
N GLY A 150 1.70 11.45 -2.10
CA GLY A 150 0.64 12.44 -1.93
C GLY A 150 -0.45 12.34 -2.99
N ALA A 151 -0.07 12.20 -4.26
CA ALA A 151 -1.00 12.06 -5.37
C ALA A 151 -1.82 10.75 -5.28
N LEU A 152 -1.14 9.64 -5.01
CA LEU A 152 -1.80 8.34 -4.87
C LEU A 152 -2.67 8.28 -3.62
N PHE A 153 -2.16 8.64 -2.45
CA PHE A 153 -2.94 8.59 -1.22
C PHE A 153 -4.08 9.60 -1.22
N GLY A 154 -3.86 10.83 -1.70
CA GLY A 154 -4.90 11.84 -1.80
C GLY A 154 -6.05 11.43 -2.74
N GLY A 155 -5.71 10.92 -3.94
CA GLY A 155 -6.71 10.53 -4.94
C GLY A 155 -7.33 9.15 -4.69
N TYR A 156 -6.61 8.24 -4.09
CA TYR A 156 -6.95 6.82 -4.05
C TYR A 156 -7.67 6.39 -2.77
N ILE A 157 -7.36 6.99 -1.61
CA ILE A 157 -7.91 6.54 -0.33
C ILE A 157 -9.42 6.77 -0.24
N ALA A 158 -9.94 7.93 -0.68
CA ALA A 158 -11.37 8.23 -0.62
C ALA A 158 -12.18 7.18 -1.39
N ALA A 159 -11.78 6.87 -2.63
CA ALA A 159 -12.42 5.87 -3.46
C ALA A 159 -12.35 4.46 -2.84
N ASN A 160 -11.19 4.09 -2.27
CA ASN A 160 -11.04 2.79 -1.61
C ASN A 160 -11.86 2.63 -0.34
N VAL A 161 -12.07 3.70 0.42
CA VAL A 161 -12.96 3.67 1.59
C VAL A 161 -14.41 3.55 1.14
N LEU A 162 -14.84 4.39 0.20
CA LEU A 162 -16.24 4.41 -0.25
C LEU A 162 -16.69 3.10 -0.89
N LYS A 163 -15.86 2.42 -1.67
CA LYS A 163 -16.23 1.15 -2.33
C LYS A 163 -16.66 0.05 -1.35
N TRP A 164 -16.16 0.08 -0.11
CA TRP A 164 -16.52 -0.89 0.91
C TRP A 164 -17.72 -0.47 1.74
N HIS A 165 -17.94 0.83 1.92
CA HIS A 165 -18.90 1.34 2.89
C HIS A 165 -20.16 1.92 2.30
N TRP A 166 -20.19 2.19 0.98
CA TRP A 166 -21.31 2.83 0.31
C TRP A 166 -21.83 2.02 -0.88
N TRP A 167 -23.06 1.48 -0.75
CA TRP A 167 -23.67 0.61 -1.74
C TRP A 167 -23.84 1.22 -3.14
N ARG A 168 -24.06 2.55 -3.20
CA ARG A 168 -24.29 3.25 -4.48
C ARG A 168 -22.98 3.55 -5.21
N PHE A 169 -21.84 3.46 -4.55
CA PHE A 169 -20.55 3.76 -5.14
C PHE A 169 -20.26 2.84 -6.33
N ASN A 170 -19.93 3.45 -7.49
CA ASN A 170 -19.73 2.76 -8.76
C ASN A 170 -18.36 3.07 -9.38
N GLY A 171 -18.08 2.49 -10.56
CA GLY A 171 -16.82 2.68 -11.29
C GLY A 171 -16.55 4.13 -11.69
N GLU A 172 -17.59 4.87 -12.07
CA GLU A 172 -17.49 6.30 -12.41
C GLU A 172 -17.09 7.14 -11.20
N GLY A 173 -17.69 6.87 -10.04
CA GLY A 173 -17.31 7.51 -8.79
C GLY A 173 -15.85 7.23 -8.43
N TYR A 174 -15.38 6.02 -8.66
CA TYR A 174 -13.97 5.67 -8.44
C TYR A 174 -13.06 6.44 -9.40
N PHE A 175 -13.36 6.45 -10.68
CA PHE A 175 -12.57 7.13 -11.72
C PHE A 175 -12.49 8.64 -11.46
N TRP A 176 -13.64 9.31 -11.29
CA TRP A 176 -13.67 10.76 -11.09
C TRP A 176 -13.06 11.19 -9.75
N GLY A 177 -13.25 10.39 -8.69
CA GLY A 177 -12.62 10.64 -7.39
C GLY A 177 -11.10 10.53 -7.44
N MET A 178 -10.58 9.49 -8.07
CA MET A 178 -9.14 9.32 -8.27
C MET A 178 -8.55 10.42 -9.15
N THR A 179 -9.20 10.74 -10.27
CA THR A 179 -8.76 11.79 -11.20
C THR A 179 -8.74 13.16 -10.52
N ALA A 180 -9.79 13.53 -9.79
CA ALA A 180 -9.86 14.79 -9.05
C ALA A 180 -8.72 14.90 -8.01
N GLY A 181 -8.44 13.84 -7.26
CA GLY A 181 -7.36 13.81 -6.27
C GLY A 181 -5.98 13.91 -6.90
N VAL A 182 -5.72 13.20 -8.00
CA VAL A 182 -4.44 13.26 -8.73
C VAL A 182 -4.23 14.64 -9.35
N VAL A 183 -5.25 15.20 -10.01
CA VAL A 183 -5.17 16.56 -10.59
C VAL A 183 -4.94 17.59 -9.50
N ALA A 184 -5.64 17.51 -8.37
CA ALA A 184 -5.42 18.40 -7.23
C ALA A 184 -3.98 18.29 -6.68
N ALA A 185 -3.43 17.10 -6.58
CA ALA A 185 -2.04 16.90 -6.15
C ALA A 185 -1.03 17.52 -7.12
N ILE A 186 -1.27 17.40 -8.43
CA ILE A 186 -0.45 18.04 -9.47
C ILE A 186 -0.52 19.56 -9.33
N VAL A 187 -1.71 20.14 -9.25
CA VAL A 187 -1.90 21.58 -9.08
C VAL A 187 -1.21 22.08 -7.80
N MET A 188 -1.35 21.36 -6.69
CA MET A 188 -0.68 21.72 -5.44
C MET A 188 0.83 21.73 -5.55
N LYS A 189 1.43 20.79 -6.29
CA LYS A 189 2.88 20.76 -6.49
C LYS A 189 3.40 22.05 -7.15
N PHE A 190 2.65 22.61 -8.10
CA PHE A 190 3.05 23.86 -8.79
C PHE A 190 2.71 25.13 -7.98
N THR A 191 1.70 25.07 -7.10
CA THR A 191 1.26 26.25 -6.33
C THR A 191 2.00 26.39 -5.00
N VAL A 192 2.43 25.28 -4.39
CA VAL A 192 3.10 25.23 -3.09
C VAL A 192 4.32 24.29 -3.17
N PRO A 193 5.38 24.67 -3.89
CA PRO A 193 6.51 23.78 -4.16
C PRO A 193 7.25 23.31 -2.91
N ASP A 194 7.35 24.13 -1.87
CA ASP A 194 8.07 23.84 -0.63
C ASP A 194 7.18 23.25 0.48
N GLY A 195 5.91 23.01 0.18
CA GLY A 195 4.96 22.47 1.15
C GLY A 195 5.11 20.95 1.34
N LEU A 196 5.18 20.50 2.58
CA LEU A 196 5.08 19.06 2.89
C LEU A 196 3.71 18.55 2.47
N VAL A 197 3.68 17.67 1.48
CA VAL A 197 2.45 17.07 0.91
C VAL A 197 1.55 16.45 2.00
N LEU A 198 2.16 15.99 3.09
CA LEU A 198 1.43 15.42 4.22
C LEU A 198 0.45 16.40 4.87
N TYR A 199 0.77 17.69 4.95
CA TYR A 199 -0.14 18.70 5.51
C TYR A 199 -1.33 18.99 4.61
N PHE A 200 -1.18 18.76 3.31
CA PHE A 200 -2.26 18.97 2.33
C PHE A 200 -3.12 17.73 2.10
N PHE A 201 -2.76 16.60 2.72
CA PHE A 201 -3.51 15.36 2.60
C PHE A 201 -5.02 15.51 2.90
N PRO A 202 -5.47 16.22 3.97
CA PRO A 202 -6.90 16.40 4.22
C PRO A 202 -7.63 17.13 3.09
N VAL A 203 -6.96 18.11 2.46
CA VAL A 203 -7.52 18.87 1.33
C VAL A 203 -7.64 17.98 0.09
N LEU A 204 -6.57 17.24 -0.25
CA LEU A 204 -6.56 16.28 -1.36
C LEU A 204 -7.63 15.20 -1.18
N PHE A 205 -7.74 14.68 0.04
CA PHE A 205 -8.78 13.70 0.39
C PHE A 205 -10.18 14.29 0.22
N GLY A 206 -10.41 15.53 0.66
CA GLY A 206 -11.69 16.24 0.50
C GLY A 206 -12.07 16.44 -0.96
N ILE A 207 -11.13 16.87 -1.81
CA ILE A 207 -11.35 17.04 -3.25
C ILE A 207 -11.65 15.70 -3.91
N SER A 208 -10.89 14.65 -3.60
CA SER A 208 -11.14 13.29 -4.08
C SER A 208 -12.51 12.78 -3.65
N LEU A 209 -12.92 13.03 -2.40
CA LEU A 209 -14.23 12.65 -1.88
C LEU A 209 -15.36 13.33 -2.64
N ILE A 210 -15.24 14.62 -2.93
CA ILE A 210 -16.22 15.36 -3.77
C ILE A 210 -16.28 14.75 -5.17
N GLY A 211 -15.13 14.48 -5.79
CA GLY A 211 -15.06 13.81 -7.09
C GLY A 211 -15.72 12.43 -7.08
N CYS A 212 -15.53 11.64 -6.02
CA CYS A 212 -16.20 10.36 -5.82
C CYS A 212 -17.73 10.50 -5.78
N ILE A 213 -18.23 11.48 -5.03
CA ILE A 213 -19.66 11.72 -4.87
C ILE A 213 -20.27 12.17 -6.21
N VAL A 214 -19.69 13.18 -6.83
CA VAL A 214 -20.17 13.72 -8.13
C VAL A 214 -20.15 12.62 -9.20
N GLY A 215 -19.03 11.90 -9.35
CA GLY A 215 -18.92 10.80 -10.32
C GLY A 215 -19.92 9.67 -10.06
N THR A 216 -20.18 9.34 -8.80
CA THR A 216 -21.16 8.30 -8.44
C THR A 216 -22.59 8.69 -8.85
N TYR A 217 -22.96 9.96 -8.71
CA TYR A 217 -24.29 10.43 -9.09
C TYR A 217 -24.44 10.74 -10.60
N SER A 218 -23.32 10.91 -11.31
CA SER A 218 -23.33 11.13 -12.77
C SER A 218 -23.67 9.87 -13.57
N ALA A 219 -23.61 8.68 -12.95
CA ALA A 219 -23.90 7.42 -13.59
C ALA A 219 -25.03 6.64 -12.89
N PRO A 220 -25.70 5.72 -13.60
CA PRO A 220 -26.70 4.85 -13.00
C PRO A 220 -26.08 3.96 -11.91
N PRO A 221 -26.88 3.52 -10.92
CA PRO A 221 -26.39 2.59 -9.90
C PRO A 221 -25.98 1.27 -10.54
N THR A 222 -25.03 0.58 -9.89
CA THR A 222 -24.63 -0.78 -10.27
C THR A 222 -25.84 -1.72 -10.19
N ASP A 223 -25.86 -2.71 -11.06
CA ASP A 223 -26.91 -3.73 -11.13
C ASP A 223 -27.21 -4.36 -9.76
N GLU A 224 -28.50 -4.48 -9.45
CA GLU A 224 -28.98 -4.92 -8.14
C GLU A 224 -28.55 -6.35 -7.81
N ASP A 225 -28.60 -7.26 -8.80
CA ASP A 225 -28.19 -8.64 -8.60
C ASP A 225 -26.70 -8.76 -8.28
N THR A 226 -25.88 -7.92 -8.92
CA THR A 226 -24.44 -7.82 -8.63
C THR A 226 -24.18 -7.32 -7.20
N LEU A 227 -24.91 -6.30 -6.74
CA LEU A 227 -24.80 -5.78 -5.38
C LEU A 227 -25.27 -6.77 -4.33
N ILE A 228 -26.37 -7.49 -4.58
CA ILE A 228 -26.87 -8.54 -3.69
C ILE A 228 -25.84 -9.68 -3.58
N ASN A 229 -25.32 -10.16 -4.71
CA ASN A 229 -24.30 -11.20 -4.74
C ASN A 229 -23.01 -10.79 -3.99
N PHE A 230 -22.60 -9.53 -4.16
CA PHE A 230 -21.46 -8.97 -3.41
C PHE A 230 -21.75 -8.95 -1.91
N TYR A 231 -22.93 -8.47 -1.50
CA TYR A 231 -23.32 -8.41 -0.10
C TYR A 231 -23.35 -9.81 0.56
N ILE A 232 -23.89 -10.80 -0.11
CA ILE A 232 -23.96 -12.20 0.40
C ILE A 232 -22.55 -12.75 0.68
N ARG A 233 -21.60 -12.47 -0.20
CA ARG A 233 -20.22 -12.99 -0.10
C ARG A 233 -19.36 -12.25 0.90
N VAL A 234 -19.51 -10.92 1.00
CA VAL A 234 -18.57 -10.03 1.73
C VAL A 234 -19.17 -9.54 3.06
N ARG A 235 -20.48 -9.34 3.10
CA ARG A 235 -21.22 -8.77 4.25
C ARG A 235 -20.58 -7.49 4.79
N PRO A 236 -20.33 -6.48 3.95
CA PRO A 236 -19.66 -5.26 4.36
C PRO A 236 -20.52 -4.47 5.35
N TRP A 237 -19.86 -3.73 6.23
CA TRP A 237 -20.53 -2.79 7.11
C TRP A 237 -20.48 -1.37 6.51
N GLY A 238 -21.46 -0.52 6.87
CA GLY A 238 -21.59 0.83 6.32
C GLY A 238 -23.01 1.11 5.81
N TRP A 239 -23.12 1.93 4.79
CA TRP A 239 -24.39 2.38 4.19
C TRP A 239 -24.94 1.39 3.17
N TRP A 240 -25.17 0.14 3.60
CA TRP A 240 -25.68 -0.95 2.75
C TRP A 240 -27.14 -1.29 2.97
N LYS A 241 -27.85 -0.55 3.84
CA LYS A 241 -29.24 -0.85 4.24
C LYS A 241 -30.17 -1.20 3.07
N PRO A 242 -30.25 -0.42 1.94
CA PRO A 242 -31.18 -0.72 0.86
C PRO A 242 -30.93 -2.09 0.20
N ILE A 243 -29.66 -2.50 0.10
CA ILE A 243 -29.29 -3.79 -0.51
C ILE A 243 -29.45 -4.94 0.49
N VAL A 244 -29.14 -4.71 1.76
CA VAL A 244 -29.31 -5.69 2.85
C VAL A 244 -30.75 -6.13 2.96
N ASP A 245 -31.71 -5.20 2.98
CA ASP A 245 -33.12 -5.49 3.13
C ASP A 245 -33.63 -6.36 1.95
N LYS A 246 -33.18 -6.08 0.74
CA LYS A 246 -33.49 -6.87 -0.45
C LYS A 246 -32.78 -8.24 -0.44
N ALA A 247 -31.51 -8.29 -0.01
CA ALA A 247 -30.76 -9.54 0.09
C ALA A 247 -31.40 -10.50 1.11
N ILE A 248 -31.87 -10.01 2.25
CA ILE A 248 -32.56 -10.81 3.27
C ILE A 248 -33.94 -11.27 2.76
N ALA A 249 -34.68 -10.42 2.05
CA ALA A 249 -35.96 -10.80 1.44
C ALA A 249 -35.81 -11.94 0.43
N ARG A 250 -34.72 -11.94 -0.37
CA ARG A 250 -34.46 -12.99 -1.39
C ARG A 250 -33.80 -14.24 -0.82
N TYR A 251 -32.98 -14.07 0.23
CA TYR A 251 -32.20 -15.14 0.87
C TYR A 251 -32.31 -15.03 2.40
N PRO A 252 -33.33 -15.64 3.03
CA PRO A 252 -33.60 -15.53 4.48
C PRO A 252 -32.46 -16.01 5.39
N GLN A 253 -31.55 -16.84 4.88
CA GLN A 253 -30.36 -17.30 5.59
C GLN A 253 -29.26 -16.22 5.75
N VAL A 254 -29.36 -15.14 5.01
CA VAL A 254 -28.37 -14.05 5.08
C VAL A 254 -28.68 -13.16 6.28
N THR A 255 -27.71 -13.04 7.18
CA THR A 255 -27.82 -12.19 8.36
C THR A 255 -27.04 -10.89 8.17
N ARG A 256 -27.55 -9.82 8.79
CA ARG A 256 -26.84 -8.52 8.79
C ARG A 256 -25.56 -8.62 9.62
N ASN A 257 -24.47 -8.02 9.10
CA ASN A 257 -23.22 -7.92 9.85
C ASN A 257 -23.41 -7.05 11.11
N LYS A 258 -23.18 -7.64 12.29
CA LYS A 258 -23.31 -6.98 13.60
C LYS A 258 -21.95 -6.70 14.24
N ASN A 259 -20.85 -7.08 13.59
CA ASN A 259 -19.51 -7.07 14.17
C ASN A 259 -18.77 -5.73 14.05
N PHE A 260 -19.41 -4.69 13.51
CA PHE A 260 -18.78 -3.37 13.26
C PHE A 260 -17.97 -2.85 14.46
N LYS A 261 -18.56 -2.86 15.65
CA LYS A 261 -17.86 -2.32 16.85
C LYS A 261 -16.61 -3.12 17.19
N ARG A 262 -16.69 -4.46 17.12
CA ARG A 262 -15.55 -5.36 17.35
C ARG A 262 -14.47 -5.14 16.29
N ASP A 263 -14.86 -5.05 15.04
CA ASP A 263 -13.93 -4.92 13.92
C ASP A 263 -13.25 -3.54 13.92
N ALA A 264 -14.00 -2.47 14.17
CA ALA A 264 -13.45 -1.13 14.31
C ALA A 264 -12.46 -1.03 15.49
N PHE A 265 -12.79 -1.64 16.64
CA PHE A 265 -11.89 -1.73 17.78
C PHE A 265 -10.61 -2.49 17.42
N ASN A 266 -10.73 -3.66 16.78
CA ASN A 266 -9.59 -4.47 16.37
C ASN A 266 -8.70 -3.74 15.35
N VAL A 267 -9.27 -3.00 14.40
CA VAL A 267 -8.52 -2.17 13.45
C VAL A 267 -7.73 -1.10 14.19
N THR A 268 -8.34 -0.39 15.12
CA THR A 268 -7.66 0.65 15.91
C THR A 268 -6.50 0.08 16.72
N ILE A 269 -6.73 -1.02 17.44
CA ILE A 269 -5.66 -1.71 18.20
C ILE A 269 -4.58 -2.25 17.26
N GLY A 270 -4.97 -2.76 16.08
CA GLY A 270 -4.04 -3.24 15.06
C GLY A 270 -3.14 -2.14 14.50
N ILE A 271 -3.66 -0.92 14.31
CA ILE A 271 -2.85 0.24 13.90
C ILE A 271 -1.82 0.58 14.99
N VAL A 272 -2.25 0.65 16.26
CA VAL A 272 -1.34 0.91 17.39
C VAL A 272 -0.26 -0.18 17.48
N TRP A 273 -0.65 -1.44 17.33
CA TRP A 273 0.26 -2.58 17.32
C TRP A 273 1.31 -2.48 16.20
N GLN A 274 0.88 -2.13 14.99
CA GLN A 274 1.78 -1.92 13.85
C GLN A 274 2.75 -0.75 14.05
N CYS A 275 2.25 0.36 14.60
CA CYS A 275 3.10 1.50 14.97
C CYS A 275 4.15 1.08 16.01
N CYS A 276 3.77 0.32 17.02
CA CYS A 276 4.71 -0.16 18.04
C CYS A 276 5.78 -1.07 17.46
N LEU A 277 5.47 -1.94 16.49
CA LEU A 277 6.47 -2.77 15.81
C LEU A 277 7.56 -1.94 15.12
N THR A 278 7.23 -0.74 14.66
CA THR A 278 8.21 0.18 14.06
C THR A 278 8.94 1.02 15.10
N ILE A 279 8.22 1.49 16.12
CA ILE A 279 8.74 2.42 17.15
C ILE A 279 9.68 1.71 18.13
N VAL A 280 9.38 0.47 18.54
CA VAL A 280 10.21 -0.28 19.49
C VAL A 280 11.66 -0.37 19.03
N PRO A 281 11.96 -0.86 17.82
CA PRO A 281 13.32 -0.90 17.35
C PRO A 281 13.95 0.51 17.22
N MET A 282 13.20 1.55 16.86
CA MET A 282 13.74 2.92 16.80
C MET A 282 14.23 3.40 18.16
N TYR A 283 13.43 3.21 19.22
CA TYR A 283 13.85 3.58 20.58
C TYR A 283 15.03 2.76 21.09
N LEU A 284 15.16 1.49 20.68
CA LEU A 284 16.32 0.67 20.99
C LEU A 284 17.60 1.30 20.42
N VAL A 285 17.56 1.77 19.19
CA VAL A 285 18.71 2.39 18.51
C VAL A 285 19.06 3.75 19.11
N VAL A 286 18.07 4.60 19.35
CA VAL A 286 18.25 5.95 19.92
C VAL A 286 18.60 5.89 21.42
N ARG A 287 18.59 4.69 22.04
CA ARG A 287 18.80 4.46 23.49
C ARG A 287 17.82 5.24 24.36
N GLY A 288 16.61 5.45 23.88
CA GLY A 288 15.53 6.06 24.63
C GLY A 288 14.85 5.07 25.58
N ASN A 289 15.51 4.76 26.73
CA ASN A 289 15.09 3.67 27.61
C ASN A 289 13.63 3.74 28.05
N LEU A 290 13.13 4.91 28.39
CA LEU A 290 11.72 5.10 28.79
C LEU A 290 10.77 4.84 27.61
N GLY A 291 11.06 5.42 26.44
CA GLY A 291 10.27 5.21 25.22
C GLY A 291 10.27 3.75 24.78
N PHE A 292 11.41 3.07 24.90
CA PHE A 292 11.54 1.64 24.61
C PHE A 292 10.64 0.80 25.53
N ILE A 293 10.75 0.98 26.85
CA ILE A 293 9.95 0.21 27.82
C ILE A 293 8.46 0.43 27.59
N VAL A 294 8.02 1.68 27.44
CA VAL A 294 6.60 2.03 27.20
C VAL A 294 6.10 1.40 25.89
N SER A 295 6.84 1.53 24.81
CA SER A 295 6.41 0.96 23.51
C SER A 295 6.37 -0.57 23.51
N VAL A 296 7.29 -1.24 24.21
CA VAL A 296 7.27 -2.70 24.41
C VAL A 296 6.04 -3.13 25.24
N LEU A 297 5.73 -2.42 26.31
CA LEU A 297 4.54 -2.71 27.13
C LEU A 297 3.24 -2.56 26.31
N ILE A 298 3.14 -1.49 25.50
CA ILE A 298 1.99 -1.28 24.60
C ILE A 298 1.93 -2.39 23.56
N LEU A 299 3.06 -2.80 23.00
CA LEU A 299 3.13 -3.89 22.02
C LEU A 299 2.63 -5.22 22.61
N ILE A 300 3.05 -5.55 23.82
CA ILE A 300 2.60 -6.78 24.52
C ILE A 300 1.09 -6.68 24.81
N ALA A 301 0.62 -5.57 25.36
CA ALA A 301 -0.78 -5.38 25.68
C ALA A 301 -1.67 -5.49 24.42
N THR A 302 -1.31 -4.81 23.34
CA THR A 302 -2.04 -4.87 22.06
C THR A 302 -2.01 -6.26 21.43
N THR A 303 -0.89 -6.99 21.53
CA THR A 303 -0.78 -8.38 21.08
C THR A 303 -1.73 -9.29 21.84
N VAL A 304 -1.81 -9.17 23.16
CA VAL A 304 -2.73 -9.93 23.99
C VAL A 304 -4.18 -9.61 23.65
N ILE A 305 -4.53 -8.34 23.52
CA ILE A 305 -5.87 -7.91 23.13
C ILE A 305 -6.26 -8.52 21.78
N LEU A 306 -5.43 -8.35 20.74
CA LEU A 306 -5.70 -8.89 19.40
C LEU A 306 -5.81 -10.43 19.39
N LYS A 307 -5.03 -11.12 20.22
CA LYS A 307 -5.15 -12.57 20.35
C LYS A 307 -6.54 -13.00 20.79
N TYR A 308 -7.17 -12.28 21.73
CA TYR A 308 -8.47 -12.66 22.27
C TYR A 308 -9.65 -12.08 21.48
N THR A 309 -9.54 -10.88 20.94
CA THR A 309 -10.65 -10.19 20.26
C THR A 309 -10.72 -10.46 18.76
N TRP A 310 -9.59 -10.81 18.14
CA TRP A 310 -9.50 -11.05 16.71
C TRP A 310 -9.09 -12.50 16.37
N TYR A 311 -7.91 -12.94 16.83
CA TYR A 311 -7.34 -14.23 16.39
C TYR A 311 -8.16 -15.44 16.84
N LYS A 312 -8.52 -15.53 18.11
CA LYS A 312 -9.34 -16.67 18.61
C LYS A 312 -10.72 -16.76 17.96
N PRO A 313 -11.49 -15.67 17.80
CA PRO A 313 -12.75 -15.73 17.05
C PRO A 313 -12.59 -16.16 15.60
N LEU A 314 -11.51 -15.68 14.92
CA LEU A 314 -11.21 -16.06 13.53
C LEU A 314 -10.97 -17.57 13.39
N CYS A 315 -10.14 -18.16 14.25
CA CYS A 315 -9.89 -19.61 14.23
C CYS A 315 -11.17 -20.43 14.48
N ARG A 316 -12.07 -19.97 15.37
CA ARG A 316 -13.35 -20.65 15.62
C ARG A 316 -14.29 -20.59 14.41
N GLU A 317 -14.32 -19.46 13.70
CA GLU A 317 -15.11 -19.32 12.47
C GLU A 317 -14.58 -20.23 11.36
N GLU A 318 -13.25 -20.38 11.21
CA GLU A 318 -12.62 -21.30 10.25
C GLU A 318 -12.93 -22.77 10.58
N GLU A 319 -12.85 -23.17 11.84
CA GLU A 319 -13.22 -24.52 12.28
C GLU A 319 -14.69 -24.82 11.97
N ALA A 320 -15.60 -23.89 12.26
CA ALA A 320 -17.03 -24.05 11.98
C ALA A 320 -17.33 -24.22 10.48
N VAL A 321 -16.63 -23.48 9.61
CA VAL A 321 -16.76 -23.59 8.15
C VAL A 321 -16.18 -24.91 7.64
N SER A 322 -15.05 -25.36 8.18
CA SER A 322 -14.45 -26.66 7.83
C SER A 322 -15.36 -27.85 8.17
N TYR A 323 -16.01 -27.81 9.33
CA TYR A 323 -16.96 -28.85 9.74
C TYR A 323 -18.23 -28.91 8.88
N THR A 324 -18.70 -27.77 8.36
CA THR A 324 -19.86 -27.73 7.46
C THR A 324 -19.55 -28.26 6.06
N HIS A 325 -18.33 -28.12 5.57
CA HIS A 325 -17.90 -28.69 4.28
C HIS A 325 -17.58 -30.18 4.32
N LEU A 326 -17.35 -30.76 5.50
CA LEU A 326 -17.13 -32.20 5.67
C LEU A 326 -18.46 -33.00 5.82
N ARG A 327 -19.61 -32.31 6.00
CA ARG A 327 -20.93 -32.90 6.12
C ARG A 327 -21.84 -32.72 4.89
N ALA A 328 -21.42 -31.99 3.89
CA ALA A 328 -22.10 -31.83 2.62
C ALA A 328 -21.36 -32.61 1.51
#